data_9f0b4ca611422925b1d4fbc06ef00c2f
#
_entry.id   9f0b4ca611422925b1d4fbc06ef00c2f
#
_cell.length_a   1.000
_cell.length_b   1.000
_cell.length_c   1.000
_cell.angle_alpha   90.00
_cell.angle_beta   90.00
_cell.angle_gamma   90.00
#
_symmetry.space_group_name_H-M   'P 1'
#
loop_
_entity.id
_entity.type
_entity.pdbx_description
1 polymer ?
#
loop_
_entity_poly.entity_id
_entity_poly.type
_entity_poly.pdbx_seq_one_letter_code
_entity_poly.pdbx_strand_id
1 'polypeptide(L)'
;VRRACLACATILIVCATFSPGRCADEKSQAAKQKNSNYSFRADHDPNGIGKFYMGREIAHVMGFGPRGSGARWLERTSRERQEKLSLMIKSLKLKPGDVIADIGAGSGVISILMAEQIGPKGKVLAVDVQQKMLDRLKARCKKLGVTNVVPVKGLSKSPQLKPQSVDMVIFVDVYHELDFPYEMMREISKSLKTGGRAVFVEYRMED
;
A
#
# COMPACT_ATOMS: atom_id res chain seq x y z
N VAL A 1 22.38 -26.68 -3.97
CA VAL A 1 22.77 -25.91 -2.79
C VAL A 1 22.97 -24.48 -3.27
N ARG A 2 21.92 -23.67 -3.29
CA ARG A 2 22.04 -22.22 -3.61
C ARG A 2 22.16 -21.47 -2.30
N ARG A 3 23.26 -20.78 -2.12
CA ARG A 3 23.53 -19.89 -0.99
C ARG A 3 22.53 -18.72 -1.05
N ALA A 4 21.69 -18.59 -0.04
CA ALA A 4 20.88 -17.41 0.15
C ALA A 4 21.79 -16.24 0.50
N CYS A 5 21.94 -15.31 -0.44
CA CYS A 5 22.61 -14.04 -0.20
C CYS A 5 21.75 -13.22 0.76
N LEU A 6 22.30 -12.78 1.88
CA LEU A 6 21.68 -11.82 2.78
C LEU A 6 21.63 -10.46 2.06
N ALA A 7 20.56 -10.20 1.31
CA ALA A 7 20.34 -8.88 0.74
C ALA A 7 19.98 -7.92 1.87
N CYS A 8 20.80 -6.92 2.05
CA CYS A 8 20.54 -5.79 2.96
C CYS A 8 19.38 -4.98 2.35
N ALA A 9 18.20 -5.05 2.95
CA ALA A 9 17.04 -4.29 2.49
C ALA A 9 17.32 -2.78 2.66
N THR A 10 17.64 -2.11 1.55
CA THR A 10 17.71 -0.64 1.54
C THR A 10 16.28 -0.10 1.43
N ILE A 11 15.80 0.53 2.49
CA ILE A 11 14.47 1.16 2.52
C ILE A 11 14.57 2.49 1.79
N LEU A 12 13.98 2.59 0.59
CA LEU A 12 13.81 3.85 -0.11
C LEU A 12 12.47 4.48 0.33
N ILE A 13 12.53 5.49 1.20
CA ILE A 13 11.37 6.30 1.57
C ILE A 13 11.32 7.50 0.63
N VAL A 14 10.42 7.45 -0.36
CA VAL A 14 10.12 8.61 -1.21
C VAL A 14 8.94 9.35 -0.57
N CYS A 15 9.19 10.57 -0.10
CA CYS A 15 8.17 11.44 0.48
C CYS A 15 7.77 12.48 -0.58
N ALA A 16 6.56 12.40 -1.13
CA ALA A 16 6.01 13.41 -2.01
C ALA A 16 5.06 14.32 -1.21
N THR A 17 5.36 15.63 -1.20
CA THR A 17 4.46 16.65 -0.66
C THR A 17 3.60 17.20 -1.79
N PHE A 18 2.28 17.16 -1.62
CA PHE A 18 1.35 17.75 -2.59
C PHE A 18 0.99 19.18 -2.18
N SER A 19 1.29 20.14 -3.07
CA SER A 19 0.79 21.52 -2.95
C SER A 19 -0.57 21.64 -3.63
N PRO A 20 -1.58 22.26 -3.00
CA PRO A 20 -2.85 22.52 -3.65
C PRO A 20 -2.72 23.70 -4.62
N GLY A 21 -2.47 23.41 -5.88
CA GLY A 21 -2.40 24.42 -6.92
C GLY A 21 -2.97 23.95 -8.25
N ARG A 22 -4.11 24.57 -8.63
CA ARG A 22 -4.77 24.52 -9.95
C ARG A 22 -5.59 23.27 -10.28
N CYS A 23 -6.84 23.29 -9.88
CA CYS A 23 -7.93 22.44 -10.39
C CYS A 23 -9.02 23.29 -11.09
N ALA A 24 -8.69 24.07 -12.13
CA ALA A 24 -9.72 24.82 -12.86
C ALA A 24 -9.81 24.52 -14.37
N ASP A 25 -8.75 24.02 -15.02
CA ASP A 25 -8.72 23.92 -16.49
C ASP A 25 -8.77 22.49 -17.06
N GLU A 26 -8.88 21.46 -16.23
CA GLU A 26 -8.82 20.06 -16.71
C GLU A 26 -10.14 19.49 -17.24
N LYS A 27 -11.29 20.19 -17.05
CA LYS A 27 -12.59 19.63 -17.45
C LYS A 27 -12.84 19.61 -18.96
N SER A 28 -12.13 20.40 -19.77
CA SER A 28 -12.35 20.45 -21.21
C SER A 28 -11.46 19.51 -22.02
N GLN A 29 -10.36 19.04 -21.48
CA GLN A 29 -9.43 18.13 -22.18
C GLN A 29 -9.68 16.65 -21.88
N ALA A 30 -10.45 16.32 -20.85
CA ALA A 30 -10.74 14.95 -20.43
C ALA A 30 -11.65 14.16 -21.39
N ALA A 31 -12.31 14.82 -22.34
CA ALA A 31 -13.33 14.19 -23.19
C ALA A 31 -12.81 13.62 -24.53
N LYS A 32 -11.55 13.80 -24.89
CA LYS A 32 -10.99 13.36 -26.19
C LYS A 32 -9.74 12.50 -26.15
N GLN A 33 -9.27 12.12 -24.99
CA GLN A 33 -8.13 11.22 -24.90
C GLN A 33 -8.62 9.80 -24.66
N LYS A 34 -8.66 8.96 -25.71
CA LYS A 34 -8.59 7.50 -25.61
C LYS A 34 -7.27 7.20 -24.91
N ASN A 35 -7.23 7.38 -23.61
CA ASN A 35 -6.03 7.29 -22.84
C ASN A 35 -5.79 5.89 -22.36
N SER A 36 -4.92 5.27 -23.01
CA SER A 36 -4.19 4.22 -22.37
C SER A 36 -3.03 4.82 -21.56
N ASN A 37 -3.25 5.17 -20.29
CA ASN A 37 -2.16 5.27 -19.33
C ASN A 37 -1.40 3.95 -19.25
N TYR A 38 -1.87 2.94 -19.94
CA TYR A 38 -1.43 1.56 -19.91
C TYR A 38 -1.12 1.07 -21.31
N SER A 39 -0.07 0.26 -21.43
CA SER A 39 0.19 -0.58 -22.59
C SER A 39 0.07 -2.05 -22.24
N PHE A 40 -0.13 -2.90 -23.26
CA PHE A 40 -0.29 -4.34 -23.07
C PHE A 40 0.69 -5.06 -24.03
N ARG A 41 1.30 -6.14 -23.54
CA ARG A 41 2.21 -6.99 -24.34
C ARG A 41 1.85 -8.45 -24.10
N ALA A 42 1.86 -9.25 -25.18
CA ALA A 42 1.66 -10.68 -25.10
C ALA A 42 2.90 -11.42 -24.60
N ASP A 43 4.09 -10.88 -24.94
CA ASP A 43 5.38 -11.36 -24.41
C ASP A 43 5.72 -10.51 -23.19
N HIS A 44 5.67 -11.12 -22.01
CA HIS A 44 5.84 -10.45 -20.71
C HIS A 44 6.36 -11.42 -19.65
N ASP A 45 6.75 -10.88 -18.48
CA ASP A 45 7.22 -11.67 -17.34
C ASP A 45 6.11 -12.62 -16.82
N PRO A 46 6.41 -13.91 -16.57
CA PRO A 46 5.44 -14.84 -15.97
C PRO A 46 4.87 -14.40 -14.61
N ASN A 47 5.58 -13.53 -13.88
CA ASN A 47 5.11 -12.94 -12.62
C ASN A 47 4.32 -11.64 -12.83
N GLY A 48 4.23 -11.15 -14.06
CA GLY A 48 3.47 -9.97 -14.43
C GLY A 48 2.13 -10.32 -15.06
N ILE A 49 1.30 -9.31 -15.29
CA ILE A 49 -0.04 -9.47 -15.90
C ILE A 49 -0.10 -9.02 -17.37
N GLY A 50 1.05 -8.78 -18.01
CA GLY A 50 1.14 -8.29 -19.39
C GLY A 50 0.64 -6.85 -19.57
N LYS A 51 0.38 -6.13 -18.49
CA LYS A 51 -0.07 -4.75 -18.45
C LYS A 51 1.02 -3.85 -17.87
N PHE A 52 1.30 -2.75 -18.57
CA PHE A 52 2.42 -1.86 -18.23
C PHE A 52 1.91 -0.46 -17.91
N TYR A 53 2.50 0.15 -16.90
CA TYR A 53 2.31 1.55 -16.53
C TYR A 53 3.67 2.24 -16.44
N MET A 54 3.84 3.35 -17.16
CA MET A 54 5.11 4.11 -17.22
C MET A 54 6.34 3.22 -17.56
N GLY A 55 6.14 2.23 -18.43
CA GLY A 55 7.20 1.31 -18.86
C GLY A 55 7.48 0.12 -17.95
N ARG A 56 6.91 0.06 -16.75
CA ARG A 56 7.03 -1.08 -15.84
C ARG A 56 5.81 -1.97 -15.92
N GLU A 57 6.04 -3.27 -15.93
CA GLU A 57 4.98 -4.27 -15.85
C GLU A 57 4.36 -4.31 -14.46
N ILE A 58 3.04 -4.47 -14.42
CA ILE A 58 2.30 -4.66 -13.18
C ILE A 58 2.41 -6.14 -12.78
N ALA A 59 2.79 -6.40 -11.55
CA ALA A 59 2.93 -7.75 -11.03
C ALA A 59 1.58 -8.39 -10.70
N HIS A 60 1.55 -9.70 -10.61
CA HIS A 60 0.40 -10.42 -10.07
C HIS A 60 0.18 -10.06 -8.60
N VAL A 61 -1.07 -9.76 -8.25
CA VAL A 61 -1.46 -9.51 -6.86
C VAL A 61 -1.20 -10.74 -6.00
N MET A 62 -0.50 -10.57 -4.89
CA MET A 62 -0.37 -11.63 -3.90
C MET A 62 -1.71 -11.94 -3.26
N GLY A 63 -2.28 -13.10 -3.60
CA GLY A 63 -3.56 -13.55 -3.10
C GLY A 63 -3.51 -14.04 -1.64
N PHE A 64 -4.70 -14.13 -1.02
CA PHE A 64 -4.86 -14.83 0.27
C PHE A 64 -4.31 -16.26 0.22
N GLY A 65 -4.36 -16.87 -0.96
CA GLY A 65 -3.81 -18.19 -1.27
C GLY A 65 -4.61 -19.36 -0.68
N PRO A 66 -4.29 -20.59 -1.11
CA PRO A 66 -4.92 -21.78 -0.57
C PRO A 66 -4.74 -21.88 0.95
N ARG A 67 -5.84 -22.12 1.67
CA ARG A 67 -5.85 -22.21 3.15
C ARG A 67 -5.18 -21.02 3.86
N GLY A 68 -5.13 -19.83 3.22
CA GLY A 68 -4.52 -18.63 3.78
C GLY A 68 -2.99 -18.62 3.75
N SER A 69 -2.36 -19.29 2.78
CA SER A 69 -0.89 -19.35 2.65
C SER A 69 -0.25 -17.97 2.51
N GLY A 70 -0.84 -17.08 1.70
CA GLY A 70 -0.36 -15.70 1.55
C GLY A 70 -0.42 -14.91 2.86
N ALA A 71 -1.56 -15.01 3.57
CA ALA A 71 -1.68 -14.35 4.88
C ALA A 71 -0.64 -14.89 5.89
N ARG A 72 -0.43 -16.22 5.95
CA ARG A 72 0.61 -16.80 6.82
C ARG A 72 2.02 -16.37 6.45
N TRP A 73 2.28 -16.20 5.15
CA TRP A 73 3.57 -15.67 4.68
C TRP A 73 3.81 -14.25 5.21
N LEU A 74 2.79 -13.38 5.17
CA LEU A 74 2.84 -12.05 5.76
C LEU A 74 3.09 -12.07 7.29
N GLU A 75 2.57 -13.09 7.97
CA GLU A 75 2.60 -13.24 9.43
C GLU A 75 3.81 -14.05 9.93
N ARG A 76 4.75 -14.44 9.05
CA ARG A 76 5.89 -15.27 9.44
C ARG A 76 6.78 -14.59 10.48
N THR A 77 7.25 -15.33 11.47
CA THR A 77 8.08 -14.80 12.56
C THR A 77 9.44 -14.27 12.08
N SER A 78 9.94 -14.79 10.96
CA SER A 78 11.21 -14.32 10.36
C SER A 78 11.15 -12.93 9.75
N ARG A 79 9.94 -12.34 9.59
CA ARG A 79 9.73 -11.08 8.85
C ARG A 79 10.50 -9.91 9.47
N GLU A 80 10.48 -9.79 10.81
CA GLU A 80 11.25 -8.75 11.50
C GLU A 80 12.75 -8.83 11.18
N ARG A 81 13.32 -10.03 11.19
CA ARG A 81 14.74 -10.24 10.89
C ARG A 81 15.08 -9.93 9.42
N GLN A 82 14.16 -10.27 8.49
CA GLN A 82 14.36 -10.12 7.05
C GLN A 82 14.07 -8.72 6.55
N GLU A 83 13.00 -8.09 7.04
CA GLU A 83 12.45 -6.84 6.50
C GLU A 83 12.63 -5.65 7.45
N LYS A 84 13.14 -5.87 8.69
CA LYS A 84 13.39 -4.81 9.67
C LYS A 84 12.15 -3.91 9.92
N LEU A 85 10.99 -4.55 10.14
CA LEU A 85 9.71 -3.85 10.30
C LEU A 85 9.75 -2.76 11.37
N SER A 86 10.37 -3.04 12.52
CA SER A 86 10.53 -2.07 13.61
C SER A 86 11.31 -0.83 13.17
N LEU A 87 12.38 -1.03 12.38
CA LEU A 87 13.16 0.08 11.82
C LEU A 87 12.35 0.87 10.80
N MET A 88 11.61 0.18 9.93
CA MET A 88 10.71 0.80 8.95
C MET A 88 9.68 1.68 9.66
N ILE A 89 8.94 1.15 10.64
CA ILE A 89 7.93 1.90 11.41
C ILE A 89 8.55 3.13 12.09
N LYS A 90 9.71 2.98 12.75
CA LYS A 90 10.45 4.10 13.37
C LYS A 90 10.80 5.18 12.35
N SER A 91 11.20 4.79 11.14
CA SER A 91 11.59 5.72 10.06
C SER A 91 10.41 6.51 9.50
N LEU A 92 9.18 6.02 9.66
CA LEU A 92 7.97 6.74 9.26
C LEU A 92 7.71 8.01 10.08
N LYS A 93 8.35 8.15 11.25
CA LYS A 93 8.19 9.31 12.16
C LYS A 93 6.70 9.63 12.42
N LEU A 94 5.94 8.58 12.77
CA LEU A 94 4.51 8.68 13.06
C LEU A 94 4.29 9.53 14.32
N LYS A 95 3.20 10.27 14.34
CA LYS A 95 2.83 11.11 15.48
C LYS A 95 1.61 10.52 16.20
N PRO A 96 1.52 10.65 17.52
CA PRO A 96 0.30 10.32 18.24
C PRO A 96 -0.92 11.06 17.65
N GLY A 97 -1.97 10.31 17.34
CA GLY A 97 -3.19 10.86 16.77
C GLY A 97 -3.24 10.91 15.24
N ASP A 98 -2.17 10.54 14.51
CA ASP A 98 -2.19 10.47 13.04
C ASP A 98 -3.31 9.55 12.53
N VAL A 99 -3.88 9.93 11.40
CA VAL A 99 -4.78 9.07 10.60
C VAL A 99 -4.00 8.56 9.39
N ILE A 100 -3.76 7.26 9.33
CA ILE A 100 -2.92 6.63 8.32
C ILE A 100 -3.76 5.69 7.48
N ALA A 101 -3.57 5.69 6.16
CA ALA A 101 -4.10 4.66 5.28
C ALA A 101 -2.98 3.70 4.86
N ASP A 102 -3.17 2.42 5.15
CA ASP A 102 -2.30 1.30 4.75
C ASP A 102 -2.93 0.64 3.52
N ILE A 103 -2.34 0.83 2.35
CA ILE A 103 -2.89 0.33 1.07
C ILE A 103 -2.29 -1.03 0.78
N GLY A 104 -3.16 -2.03 0.49
CA GLY A 104 -2.76 -3.43 0.40
C GLY A 104 -2.39 -4.00 1.76
N ALA A 105 -3.14 -3.65 2.80
CA ALA A 105 -2.84 -3.98 4.18
C ALA A 105 -2.72 -5.49 4.49
N GLY A 106 -3.24 -6.34 3.60
CA GLY A 106 -3.21 -7.79 3.76
C GLY A 106 -3.81 -8.24 5.10
N SER A 107 -3.08 -9.07 5.81
CA SER A 107 -3.50 -9.55 7.14
C SER A 107 -3.24 -8.55 8.28
N GLY A 108 -2.84 -7.31 7.97
CA GLY A 108 -2.71 -6.19 8.90
C GLY A 108 -1.47 -6.18 9.78
N VAL A 109 -0.39 -6.85 9.37
CA VAL A 109 0.86 -6.85 10.17
C VAL A 109 1.38 -5.44 10.37
N ILE A 110 1.53 -4.69 9.26
CA ILE A 110 2.04 -3.31 9.28
C ILE A 110 1.01 -2.37 9.94
N SER A 111 -0.27 -2.52 9.60
CA SER A 111 -1.36 -1.73 10.20
C SER A 111 -1.35 -1.78 11.72
N ILE A 112 -1.17 -2.97 12.31
CA ILE A 112 -1.14 -3.17 13.76
C ILE A 112 0.07 -2.47 14.38
N LEU A 113 1.26 -2.62 13.79
CA LEU A 113 2.48 -1.95 14.28
C LEU A 113 2.35 -0.42 14.23
N MET A 114 1.76 0.13 13.16
CA MET A 114 1.48 1.56 13.08
C MET A 114 0.46 2.01 14.11
N ALA A 115 -0.59 1.23 14.34
CA ALA A 115 -1.64 1.52 15.31
C ALA A 115 -1.12 1.62 16.74
N GLU A 116 -0.18 0.76 17.11
CA GLU A 116 0.53 0.82 18.40
C GLU A 116 1.33 2.12 18.53
N GLN A 117 2.04 2.52 17.46
CA GLN A 117 2.89 3.72 17.46
C GLN A 117 2.11 5.02 17.56
N ILE A 118 0.96 5.15 16.86
CA ILE A 118 0.13 6.37 16.88
C ILE A 118 -0.78 6.49 18.11
N GLY A 119 -0.91 5.40 18.88
CA GLY A 119 -1.71 5.36 20.09
C GLY A 119 -3.23 5.43 19.86
N PRO A 120 -4.02 5.40 20.95
CA PRO A 120 -5.48 5.22 20.88
C PRO A 120 -6.25 6.40 20.27
N LYS A 121 -5.63 7.58 20.17
CA LYS A 121 -6.24 8.76 19.51
C LYS A 121 -6.03 8.75 18.00
N GLY A 122 -5.06 7.97 17.50
CA GLY A 122 -4.81 7.79 16.08
C GLY A 122 -5.67 6.69 15.47
N LYS A 123 -5.63 6.57 14.15
CA LYS A 123 -6.39 5.57 13.41
C LYS A 123 -5.61 5.06 12.21
N VAL A 124 -5.62 3.75 11.98
CA VAL A 124 -5.13 3.13 10.76
C VAL A 124 -6.32 2.63 9.94
N LEU A 125 -6.48 3.16 8.72
CA LEU A 125 -7.44 2.69 7.73
C LEU A 125 -6.72 1.62 6.89
N ALA A 126 -6.98 0.36 7.21
CA ALA A 126 -6.34 -0.80 6.58
C ALA A 126 -7.12 -1.18 5.32
N VAL A 127 -6.65 -0.72 4.16
CA VAL A 127 -7.32 -0.87 2.86
C VAL A 127 -6.81 -2.11 2.15
N ASP A 128 -7.71 -2.99 1.75
CA ASP A 128 -7.37 -4.15 0.92
C ASP A 128 -8.51 -4.50 -0.04
N VAL A 129 -8.18 -4.99 -1.24
CA VAL A 129 -9.16 -5.44 -2.23
C VAL A 129 -9.68 -6.86 -1.95
N GLN A 130 -9.02 -7.61 -1.08
CA GLN A 130 -9.35 -9.00 -0.77
C GLN A 130 -10.10 -9.09 0.56
N GLN A 131 -11.39 -9.44 0.52
CA GLN A 131 -12.22 -9.57 1.72
C GLN A 131 -11.63 -10.56 2.74
N LYS A 132 -11.08 -11.67 2.28
CA LYS A 132 -10.46 -12.69 3.15
C LYS A 132 -9.26 -12.16 3.93
N MET A 133 -8.48 -11.23 3.35
CA MET A 133 -7.40 -10.53 4.04
C MET A 133 -7.95 -9.64 5.16
N LEU A 134 -8.98 -8.84 4.86
CA LEU A 134 -9.63 -7.98 5.85
C LEU A 134 -10.29 -8.77 6.99
N ASP A 135 -10.87 -9.94 6.69
CA ASP A 135 -11.45 -10.82 7.72
C ASP A 135 -10.35 -11.38 8.63
N ARG A 136 -9.21 -11.76 8.06
CA ARG A 136 -8.03 -12.19 8.81
C ARG A 136 -7.49 -11.07 9.70
N LEU A 137 -7.39 -9.85 9.15
CA LEU A 137 -7.00 -8.65 9.88
C LEU A 137 -7.92 -8.39 11.07
N LYS A 138 -9.25 -8.42 10.87
CA LYS A 138 -10.23 -8.26 11.95
C LYS A 138 -10.03 -9.27 13.07
N ALA A 139 -9.84 -10.55 12.71
CA ALA A 139 -9.61 -11.61 13.68
C ALA A 139 -8.32 -11.37 14.49
N ARG A 140 -7.26 -10.89 13.84
CA ARG A 140 -5.99 -10.54 14.51
C ARG A 140 -6.15 -9.36 15.45
N CYS A 141 -6.77 -8.26 14.99
CA CYS A 141 -7.04 -7.10 15.84
C CYS A 141 -7.82 -7.50 17.10
N LYS A 142 -8.89 -8.31 16.93
CA LYS A 142 -9.66 -8.84 18.06
C LYS A 142 -8.79 -9.65 19.03
N LYS A 143 -7.95 -10.55 18.52
CA LYS A 143 -7.05 -11.38 19.33
C LYS A 143 -6.03 -10.55 20.11
N LEU A 144 -5.54 -9.46 19.54
CA LEU A 144 -4.50 -8.59 20.12
C LEU A 144 -5.06 -7.39 20.89
N GLY A 145 -6.39 -7.23 20.95
CA GLY A 145 -7.03 -6.09 21.62
C GLY A 145 -6.81 -4.74 20.92
N VAL A 146 -6.45 -4.75 19.62
CA VAL A 146 -6.20 -3.52 18.84
C VAL A 146 -7.54 -2.96 18.34
N THR A 147 -7.88 -1.74 18.74
CA THR A 147 -9.18 -1.12 18.45
C THR A 147 -9.13 0.04 17.45
N ASN A 148 -7.96 0.56 17.16
CA ASN A 148 -7.75 1.73 16.30
C ASN A 148 -7.31 1.37 14.86
N VAL A 149 -7.43 0.11 14.45
CA VAL A 149 -7.32 -0.34 13.06
C VAL A 149 -8.71 -0.57 12.49
N VAL A 150 -9.03 0.12 11.39
CA VAL A 150 -10.32 0.04 10.71
C VAL A 150 -10.13 -0.60 9.34
N PRO A 151 -10.63 -1.82 9.13
CA PRO A 151 -10.61 -2.45 7.82
C PRO A 151 -11.48 -1.69 6.81
N VAL A 152 -10.95 -1.44 5.63
CA VAL A 152 -11.62 -0.76 4.53
C VAL A 152 -11.57 -1.62 3.28
N LYS A 153 -12.73 -1.92 2.69
CA LYS A 153 -12.80 -2.64 1.42
C LYS A 153 -12.47 -1.67 0.28
N GLY A 154 -11.24 -1.76 -0.23
CA GLY A 154 -10.80 -1.02 -1.40
C GLY A 154 -11.33 -1.62 -2.71
N LEU A 155 -11.22 -0.84 -3.78
CA LEU A 155 -11.45 -1.24 -5.16
C LEU A 155 -10.14 -1.10 -5.94
N SER A 156 -10.00 -1.77 -7.08
CA SER A 156 -8.77 -1.69 -7.89
C SER A 156 -8.42 -0.28 -8.39
N LYS A 157 -9.39 0.64 -8.47
CA LYS A 157 -9.20 2.04 -8.89
C LYS A 157 -9.36 3.07 -7.77
N SER A 158 -9.74 2.64 -6.56
CA SER A 158 -10.05 3.57 -5.48
C SER A 158 -9.84 2.93 -4.11
N PRO A 159 -9.15 3.63 -3.18
CA PRO A 159 -8.98 3.16 -1.81
C PRO A 159 -10.24 3.30 -0.97
N GLN A 160 -11.31 3.90 -1.49
CA GLN A 160 -12.57 4.18 -0.79
C GLN A 160 -12.38 5.05 0.46
N LEU A 161 -11.44 5.98 0.40
CA LEU A 161 -11.16 6.95 1.47
C LEU A 161 -11.89 8.26 1.24
N LYS A 162 -12.23 8.95 2.32
CA LYS A 162 -12.83 10.28 2.24
C LYS A 162 -11.78 11.32 1.81
N PRO A 163 -12.16 12.36 1.07
CA PRO A 163 -11.26 13.48 0.78
C PRO A 163 -10.72 14.12 2.06
N GLN A 164 -9.47 14.60 2.02
CA GLN A 164 -8.82 15.38 3.09
C GLN A 164 -8.92 14.69 4.47
N SER A 165 -8.81 13.35 4.52
CA SER A 165 -9.08 12.59 5.74
C SER A 165 -7.86 11.92 6.36
N VAL A 166 -6.75 11.79 5.62
CA VAL A 166 -5.56 11.06 6.09
C VAL A 166 -4.31 11.93 6.11
N ASP A 167 -3.48 11.75 7.13
CA ASP A 167 -2.20 12.44 7.29
C ASP A 167 -1.10 11.75 6.50
N MET A 168 -1.21 10.43 6.34
CA MET A 168 -0.26 9.62 5.58
C MET A 168 -0.97 8.47 4.88
N VAL A 169 -0.49 8.17 3.67
CA VAL A 169 -0.80 6.93 2.96
C VAL A 169 0.50 6.14 2.81
N ILE A 170 0.46 4.84 3.05
CA ILE A 170 1.63 3.96 2.90
C ILE A 170 1.31 2.76 2.01
N PHE A 171 2.28 2.40 1.19
CA PHE A 171 2.35 1.17 0.41
C PHE A 171 3.59 0.41 0.86
N VAL A 172 3.43 -0.83 1.29
CA VAL A 172 4.56 -1.69 1.65
C VAL A 172 4.52 -2.94 0.78
N ASP A 173 5.39 -2.95 -0.23
CA ASP A 173 5.51 -4.05 -1.20
C ASP A 173 4.19 -4.34 -1.93
N VAL A 174 3.53 -3.27 -2.42
CA VAL A 174 2.18 -3.32 -3.01
C VAL A 174 2.02 -2.47 -4.26
N TYR A 175 2.76 -1.36 -4.40
CA TYR A 175 2.54 -0.43 -5.51
C TYR A 175 2.73 -1.11 -6.88
N HIS A 176 3.66 -2.05 -6.97
CA HIS A 176 3.93 -2.83 -8.18
C HIS A 176 2.82 -3.82 -8.56
N GLU A 177 1.89 -4.12 -7.62
CA GLU A 177 0.73 -4.99 -7.83
C GLU A 177 -0.55 -4.22 -8.18
N LEU A 178 -0.52 -2.88 -8.19
CA LEU A 178 -1.72 -2.09 -8.47
C LEU A 178 -2.15 -2.22 -9.93
N ASP A 179 -3.32 -2.78 -10.18
CA ASP A 179 -3.93 -2.90 -11.51
C ASP A 179 -4.13 -1.55 -12.20
N PHE A 180 -4.43 -0.51 -11.44
CA PHE A 180 -4.75 0.83 -11.92
C PHE A 180 -4.02 1.89 -11.09
N PRO A 181 -2.66 1.93 -11.14
CA PRO A 181 -1.88 2.84 -10.32
C PRO A 181 -2.20 4.33 -10.56
N TYR A 182 -2.47 4.74 -11.79
CA TYR A 182 -2.83 6.13 -12.09
C TYR A 182 -4.12 6.55 -11.38
N GLU A 183 -5.19 5.77 -11.53
CA GLU A 183 -6.48 6.04 -10.89
C GLU A 183 -6.38 5.98 -9.38
N MET A 184 -5.68 4.98 -8.85
CA MET A 184 -5.46 4.83 -7.42
C MET A 184 -4.75 6.04 -6.84
N MET A 185 -3.66 6.51 -7.47
CA MET A 185 -2.91 7.67 -6.99
C MET A 185 -3.70 8.98 -7.07
N ARG A 186 -4.58 9.12 -8.06
CA ARG A 186 -5.51 10.26 -8.12
C ARG A 186 -6.48 10.28 -6.94
N GLU A 187 -7.06 9.16 -6.57
CA GLU A 187 -7.95 9.06 -5.42
C GLU A 187 -7.21 9.26 -4.10
N ILE A 188 -5.98 8.73 -4.00
CA ILE A 188 -5.11 8.93 -2.83
C ILE A 188 -4.77 10.41 -2.65
N SER A 189 -4.40 11.11 -3.73
CA SER A 189 -4.09 12.55 -3.63
C SER A 189 -5.26 13.38 -3.09
N LYS A 190 -6.50 12.99 -3.41
CA LYS A 190 -7.71 13.62 -2.86
C LYS A 190 -7.91 13.30 -1.38
N SER A 191 -7.53 12.10 -0.94
CA SER A 191 -7.73 11.66 0.43
C SER A 191 -6.72 12.23 1.41
N LEU A 192 -5.54 12.62 0.93
CA LEU A 192 -4.51 13.26 1.75
C LEU A 192 -4.94 14.65 2.21
N LYS A 193 -4.73 14.96 3.48
CA LYS A 193 -4.83 16.31 4.02
C LYS A 193 -3.76 17.21 3.42
N THR A 194 -3.95 18.52 3.50
CA THR A 194 -2.90 19.49 3.17
C THR A 194 -1.66 19.22 4.02
N GLY A 195 -0.51 19.05 3.36
CA GLY A 195 0.74 18.65 4.02
C GLY A 195 0.84 17.14 4.32
N GLY A 196 -0.16 16.37 3.98
CA GLY A 196 -0.12 14.89 4.05
C GLY A 196 0.88 14.30 3.06
N ARG A 197 1.29 13.06 3.30
CA ARG A 197 2.34 12.41 2.51
C ARG A 197 1.97 11.00 2.07
N ALA A 198 2.44 10.60 0.88
CA ALA A 198 2.44 9.21 0.43
C ALA A 198 3.85 8.63 0.62
N VAL A 199 3.92 7.41 1.16
CA VAL A 199 5.16 6.68 1.43
C VAL A 199 5.12 5.36 0.68
N PHE A 200 6.19 5.06 -0.02
CA PHE A 200 6.37 3.82 -0.76
C PHE A 200 7.56 3.07 -0.19
N VAL A 201 7.34 1.82 0.18
CA VAL A 201 8.37 0.90 0.63
C VAL A 201 8.32 -0.30 -0.31
N GLU A 202 9.32 -0.42 -1.15
CA GLU A 202 9.37 -1.43 -2.20
C GLU A 202 10.73 -2.14 -2.16
N TYR A 203 10.75 -3.40 -2.59
CA TYR A 203 11.99 -4.11 -2.80
C TYR A 203 12.80 -3.45 -3.91
N ARG A 204 14.06 -3.17 -3.63
CA ARG A 204 15.02 -2.82 -4.66
C ARG A 204 15.58 -4.13 -5.24
N MET A 205 15.32 -4.39 -6.51
CA MET A 205 16.13 -5.38 -7.23
C MET A 205 17.52 -4.74 -7.42
N GLU A 206 18.51 -5.31 -6.79
CA GLU A 206 19.90 -5.00 -7.10
C GLU A 206 20.23 -5.74 -8.40
N ASP A 207 20.67 -4.99 -9.42
CA ASP A 207 21.17 -5.52 -10.68
C ASP A 207 22.45 -6.32 -10.47
#